data_6a6c727bbdb8ff31f0c57765cb801b6e
#
_entry.id   6a6c727bbdb8ff31f0c57765cb801b6e
#
_cell.length_a   1.000
_cell.length_b   1.000
_cell.length_c   1.000
_cell.angle_alpha   90.00
_cell.angle_beta   90.00
_cell.angle_gamma   90.00
#
_symmetry.space_group_name_H-M   'P 1'
#
loop_
_entity.id
_entity.type
_entity.pdbx_description
1 polymer ?
#
loop_
_entity_poly.entity_id
_entity_poly.type
_entity_poly.pdbx_seq_one_letter_code
_entity_poly.pdbx_strand_id
1 'polypeptide(L)'
;MMSLDNVFGEDELRAWAERLHRRLGAEDDADEVGYACELKIDGLAISIRYEGGRYVRAATRGDGRTGEDVTENVRTIAQIPDDLGRDAPEVVEVRGEIYMAGSAFRALNERQMAAELRPFVNPRNAAAGALRQKDPRITAQRELALWAYQ
;
A
#
# COMPACT_ATOMS: atom_id res chain seq x y z
N MET A 1 4.44 -5.51 -10.67
CA MET A 1 3.80 -4.17 -10.55
C MET A 1 4.66 -3.16 -11.29
N MET A 2 4.06 -2.35 -12.17
CA MET A 2 4.79 -1.30 -12.90
C MET A 2 4.80 0.00 -12.09
N SER A 3 5.79 0.87 -12.35
CA SER A 3 5.80 2.22 -11.79
C SER A 3 4.82 3.11 -12.55
N LEU A 4 4.25 4.10 -11.85
CA LEU A 4 3.39 5.12 -12.43
C LEU A 4 4.25 6.33 -12.79
N ASP A 5 3.88 7.05 -13.85
CA ASP A 5 4.44 8.36 -14.14
C ASP A 5 3.97 9.37 -13.08
N ASN A 6 4.80 10.37 -12.80
CA ASN A 6 4.48 11.42 -11.85
C ASN A 6 4.23 12.74 -12.59
N VAL A 7 3.25 13.50 -12.13
CA VAL A 7 3.01 14.90 -12.50
C VAL A 7 2.89 15.72 -11.22
N PHE A 8 3.46 16.92 -11.20
CA PHE A 8 3.54 17.78 -10.02
C PHE A 8 2.76 19.08 -10.16
N GLY A 9 2.10 19.30 -11.30
CA GLY A 9 1.34 20.50 -11.56
C GLY A 9 0.29 20.31 -12.64
N GLU A 10 -0.60 21.29 -12.73
CA GLU A 10 -1.73 21.28 -13.68
C GLU A 10 -1.27 21.24 -15.13
N ASP A 11 -0.23 22.01 -15.49
CA ASP A 11 0.31 22.04 -16.85
C ASP A 11 0.89 20.68 -17.27
N GLU A 12 1.58 19.98 -16.36
CA GLU A 12 2.11 18.64 -16.60
C GLU A 12 0.96 17.61 -16.76
N LEU A 13 -0.11 17.75 -15.97
CA LEU A 13 -1.30 16.92 -16.08
C LEU A 13 -1.99 17.11 -17.42
N ARG A 14 -2.16 18.36 -17.87
CA ARG A 14 -2.73 18.69 -19.19
C ARG A 14 -1.89 18.11 -20.32
N ALA A 15 -0.57 18.29 -20.28
CA ALA A 15 0.34 17.74 -21.27
C ALA A 15 0.34 16.20 -21.27
N TRP A 16 0.16 15.54 -20.11
CA TRP A 16 -0.03 14.10 -20.03
C TRP A 16 -1.35 13.67 -20.69
N ALA A 17 -2.46 14.35 -20.41
CA ALA A 17 -3.76 14.07 -21.01
C ALA A 17 -3.72 14.22 -22.54
N GLU A 18 -3.11 15.28 -23.09
CA GLU A 18 -2.93 15.47 -24.52
C GLU A 18 -2.12 14.34 -25.17
N ARG A 19 -1.04 13.88 -24.52
CA ARG A 19 -0.27 12.71 -25.00
C ARG A 19 -1.09 11.43 -25.02
N LEU A 20 -1.96 11.26 -24.01
CA LEU A 20 -2.84 10.10 -23.91
C LEU A 20 -3.88 10.12 -25.05
N HIS A 21 -4.55 11.25 -25.26
CA HIS A 21 -5.55 11.43 -26.34
C HIS A 21 -4.93 11.14 -27.73
N ARG A 22 -3.73 11.67 -28.02
CA ARG A 22 -3.03 11.37 -29.26
C ARG A 22 -2.72 9.87 -29.44
N ARG A 23 -2.31 9.18 -28.34
CA ARG A 23 -2.03 7.73 -28.40
C ARG A 23 -3.29 6.89 -28.61
N LEU A 24 -4.44 7.37 -28.14
CA LEU A 24 -5.74 6.70 -28.31
C LEU A 24 -6.39 7.03 -29.64
N GLY A 25 -5.85 7.99 -30.41
CA GLY A 25 -6.46 8.48 -31.66
C GLY A 25 -7.72 9.32 -31.43
N ALA A 26 -7.87 9.88 -30.24
CA ALA A 26 -9.01 10.70 -29.81
C ALA A 26 -8.68 12.20 -29.91
N GLU A 27 -7.94 12.62 -30.93
CA GLU A 27 -7.48 14.02 -31.06
C GLU A 27 -8.64 15.00 -31.33
N ASP A 28 -9.72 14.51 -31.95
CA ASP A 28 -10.87 15.34 -32.35
C ASP A 28 -12.05 15.26 -31.34
N ASP A 29 -12.00 14.36 -30.35
CA ASP A 29 -13.11 14.12 -29.40
C ASP A 29 -12.58 13.97 -27.97
N ALA A 30 -12.03 15.08 -27.43
CA ALA A 30 -11.47 15.14 -26.06
C ALA A 30 -12.48 14.77 -24.96
N ASP A 31 -13.77 14.79 -25.27
CA ASP A 31 -14.86 14.48 -24.34
C ASP A 31 -15.15 12.98 -24.18
N GLU A 32 -14.58 12.11 -25.02
CA GLU A 32 -14.80 10.66 -24.94
C GLU A 32 -13.86 9.91 -23.97
N VAL A 33 -12.77 10.51 -23.52
CA VAL A 33 -11.83 9.86 -22.61
C VAL A 33 -12.22 10.10 -21.15
N GLY A 34 -12.82 9.08 -20.54
CA GLY A 34 -13.13 9.10 -19.11
C GLY A 34 -11.89 8.79 -18.25
N TYR A 35 -11.74 9.50 -17.14
CA TYR A 35 -10.67 9.28 -16.16
C TYR A 35 -11.23 8.77 -14.85
N ALA A 36 -10.64 7.67 -14.31
CA ALA A 36 -10.86 7.26 -12.95
C ALA A 36 -9.77 7.88 -12.06
N CYS A 37 -10.18 8.56 -10.99
CA CYS A 37 -9.26 9.18 -10.05
C CYS A 37 -9.30 8.43 -8.72
N GLU A 38 -8.15 7.98 -8.25
CA GLU A 38 -8.01 7.23 -7.01
C GLU A 38 -6.89 7.83 -6.15
N LEU A 39 -7.00 7.63 -4.82
CA LEU A 39 -5.94 8.02 -3.90
C LEU A 39 -4.73 7.10 -4.08
N LYS A 40 -3.56 7.70 -4.31
CA LYS A 40 -2.29 6.98 -4.24
C LYS A 40 -1.79 6.97 -2.81
N ILE A 41 -2.08 5.89 -2.09
CA ILE A 41 -1.65 5.72 -0.71
C ILE A 41 -0.13 5.58 -0.64
N ASP A 42 0.49 6.29 0.31
CA ASP A 42 1.93 6.27 0.53
C ASP A 42 2.30 5.34 1.69
N GLY A 43 2.73 4.14 1.36
CA GLY A 43 3.05 3.08 2.30
C GLY A 43 4.02 2.05 1.73
N LEU A 44 3.79 0.79 2.00
CA LEU A 44 4.56 -0.35 1.50
C LEU A 44 3.63 -1.32 0.76
N ALA A 45 3.89 -1.52 -0.53
CA ALA A 45 3.09 -2.40 -1.36
C ALA A 45 3.21 -3.86 -0.91
N ILE A 46 2.06 -4.52 -0.76
CA ILE A 46 1.90 -5.86 -0.23
C ILE A 46 1.07 -6.74 -1.16
N SER A 47 1.35 -8.03 -1.16
CA SER A 47 0.48 -9.08 -1.67
C SER A 47 0.17 -10.03 -0.52
N ILE A 48 -1.12 -10.32 -0.31
CA ILE A 48 -1.64 -11.22 0.73
C ILE A 48 -2.35 -12.38 0.03
N ARG A 49 -1.96 -13.60 0.35
CA ARG A 49 -2.53 -14.82 -0.23
C ARG A 49 -3.39 -15.55 0.78
N TYR A 50 -4.60 -15.92 0.33
CA TYR A 50 -5.52 -16.80 1.02
C TYR A 50 -5.74 -18.06 0.19
N GLU A 51 -5.87 -19.21 0.86
CA GLU A 51 -6.21 -20.50 0.26
C GLU A 51 -7.35 -21.13 1.04
N GLY A 52 -8.42 -21.54 0.37
CA GLY A 52 -9.63 -22.03 1.01
C GLY A 52 -10.20 -21.05 2.03
N GLY A 53 -10.10 -19.75 1.77
CA GLY A 53 -10.50 -18.68 2.67
C GLY A 53 -9.52 -18.37 3.81
N ARG A 54 -8.47 -19.17 4.01
CA ARG A 54 -7.51 -18.99 5.10
C ARG A 54 -6.31 -18.17 4.69
N TYR A 55 -5.90 -17.25 5.56
CA TYR A 55 -4.65 -16.48 5.42
C TYR A 55 -3.44 -17.43 5.42
N VAL A 56 -2.67 -17.41 4.33
CA VAL A 56 -1.51 -18.29 4.16
C VAL A 56 -0.21 -17.51 4.20
N ARG A 57 -0.13 -16.40 3.45
CA ARG A 57 1.13 -15.71 3.25
C ARG A 57 0.93 -14.23 2.94
N ALA A 58 1.89 -13.40 3.36
CA ALA A 58 2.05 -12.04 2.87
C ALA A 58 3.50 -11.76 2.49
N ALA A 59 3.68 -11.02 1.38
CA ALA A 59 5.00 -10.61 0.90
C ALA A 59 4.99 -9.16 0.43
N THR A 60 6.09 -8.45 0.64
CA THR A 60 6.27 -7.12 0.05
C THR A 60 6.46 -7.23 -1.46
N ARG A 61 6.24 -6.12 -2.18
CA ARG A 61 6.48 -6.06 -3.63
C ARG A 61 7.94 -6.36 -4.00
N GLY A 62 8.91 -5.96 -3.17
CA GLY A 62 10.33 -6.06 -3.47
C GLY A 62 10.69 -5.35 -4.79
N ASP A 63 11.45 -6.03 -5.62
CA ASP A 63 11.82 -5.60 -6.99
C ASP A 63 10.76 -5.90 -8.06
N GLY A 64 9.61 -6.43 -7.65
CA GLY A 64 8.51 -6.86 -8.52
C GLY A 64 8.53 -8.36 -8.86
N ARG A 65 9.61 -9.08 -8.56
CA ARG A 65 9.77 -10.53 -8.73
C ARG A 65 9.96 -11.22 -7.39
N THR A 66 10.81 -10.66 -6.54
CA THR A 66 11.12 -11.20 -5.22
C THR A 66 10.78 -10.16 -4.17
N GLY A 67 9.99 -10.54 -3.18
CA GLY A 67 9.60 -9.72 -2.04
C GLY A 67 10.03 -10.37 -0.72
N GLU A 68 10.08 -9.58 0.34
CA GLU A 68 10.34 -10.08 1.69
C GLU A 68 9.09 -10.77 2.22
N ASP A 69 9.24 -11.91 2.86
CA ASP A 69 8.17 -12.58 3.60
C ASP A 69 7.89 -11.80 4.89
N VAL A 70 6.67 -11.30 5.02
CA VAL A 70 6.20 -10.52 6.16
C VAL A 70 4.90 -11.11 6.74
N THR A 71 4.70 -12.40 6.52
CA THR A 71 3.47 -13.13 6.86
C THR A 71 3.05 -12.90 8.31
N GLU A 72 3.93 -13.13 9.27
CA GLU A 72 3.60 -12.99 10.68
C GLU A 72 3.42 -11.53 11.12
N ASN A 73 4.12 -10.59 10.47
CA ASN A 73 3.96 -9.17 10.74
C ASN A 73 2.59 -8.66 10.25
N VAL A 74 2.23 -9.00 9.01
CA VAL A 74 0.95 -8.59 8.40
C VAL A 74 -0.24 -9.18 9.15
N ARG A 75 -0.14 -10.41 9.66
CA ARG A 75 -1.17 -11.05 10.50
C ARG A 75 -1.52 -10.25 11.75
N THR A 76 -0.61 -9.42 12.27
CA THR A 76 -0.88 -8.58 13.44
C THR A 76 -1.76 -7.36 13.15
N ILE A 77 -2.05 -7.07 11.88
CA ILE A 77 -2.84 -5.91 11.47
C ILE A 77 -4.33 -6.27 11.59
N ALA A 78 -5.03 -5.63 12.52
CA ALA A 78 -6.41 -5.98 12.87
C ALA A 78 -7.44 -5.92 11.72
N GLN A 79 -7.17 -5.13 10.67
CA GLN A 79 -8.03 -5.05 9.48
C GLN A 79 -7.91 -6.27 8.56
N ILE A 80 -6.88 -7.10 8.73
CA ILE A 80 -6.59 -8.22 7.84
C ILE A 80 -7.11 -9.49 8.51
N PRO A 81 -8.21 -10.08 7.99
CA PRO A 81 -8.80 -11.25 8.60
C PRO A 81 -7.94 -12.50 8.34
N ASP A 82 -7.88 -13.41 9.31
CA ASP A 82 -7.29 -14.74 9.13
C ASP A 82 -8.19 -15.68 8.31
N ASP A 83 -9.46 -15.35 8.17
CA ASP A 83 -10.47 -16.15 7.47
C ASP A 83 -11.43 -15.25 6.69
N LEU A 84 -11.54 -15.46 5.37
CA LEU A 84 -12.48 -14.76 4.49
C LEU A 84 -13.89 -15.41 4.46
N GLY A 85 -14.06 -16.54 5.15
CA GLY A 85 -15.31 -17.29 5.18
C GLY A 85 -15.43 -18.33 4.07
N ARG A 86 -16.55 -19.10 4.12
CA ARG A 86 -16.77 -20.30 3.30
C ARG A 86 -17.02 -20.01 1.81
N ASP A 87 -17.47 -18.81 1.49
CA ASP A 87 -17.79 -18.41 0.12
C ASP A 87 -16.57 -17.82 -0.61
N ALA A 88 -15.41 -17.81 0.01
CA ALA A 88 -14.17 -17.34 -0.61
C ALA A 88 -13.73 -18.31 -1.73
N PRO A 89 -13.21 -17.79 -2.86
CA PRO A 89 -12.57 -18.61 -3.86
C PRO A 89 -11.45 -19.50 -3.29
N GLU A 90 -11.12 -20.61 -3.97
CA GLU A 90 -10.08 -21.54 -3.54
C GLU A 90 -8.74 -20.82 -3.31
N VAL A 91 -8.40 -19.86 -4.17
CA VAL A 91 -7.22 -19.00 -4.02
C VAL A 91 -7.61 -17.54 -4.24
N VAL A 92 -7.24 -16.68 -3.29
CA VAL A 92 -7.41 -15.22 -3.39
C VAL A 92 -6.06 -14.55 -3.14
N GLU A 93 -5.68 -13.63 -4.02
CA GLU A 93 -4.55 -12.73 -3.82
C GLU A 93 -5.06 -11.30 -3.69
N VAL A 94 -4.90 -10.72 -2.50
CA VAL A 94 -5.25 -9.33 -2.22
C VAL A 94 -3.99 -8.48 -2.35
N ARG A 95 -4.04 -7.47 -3.20
CA ARG A 95 -2.97 -6.48 -3.34
C ARG A 95 -3.37 -5.17 -2.69
N GLY A 96 -2.41 -4.50 -2.09
CA GLY A 96 -2.69 -3.26 -1.38
C GLY A 96 -1.44 -2.55 -0.92
N GLU A 97 -1.66 -1.52 -0.12
CA GLU A 97 -0.62 -0.74 0.51
C GLU A 97 -0.80 -0.82 2.03
N ILE A 98 0.22 -1.29 2.76
CA ILE A 98 0.28 -1.13 4.21
C ILE A 98 0.81 0.27 4.49
N TYR A 99 0.04 1.04 5.25
CA TYR A 99 0.38 2.42 5.55
C TYR A 99 0.16 2.75 7.03
N MET A 100 0.69 3.87 7.45
CA MET A 100 0.46 4.45 8.77
C MET A 100 -0.30 5.76 8.63
N ALA A 101 -1.47 5.85 9.27
CA ALA A 101 -2.25 7.09 9.25
C ALA A 101 -1.48 8.24 9.93
N GLY A 102 -1.75 9.48 9.52
CA GLY A 102 -1.04 10.65 10.03
C GLY A 102 -1.16 10.84 11.55
N SER A 103 -2.30 10.46 12.15
CA SER A 103 -2.48 10.46 13.61
C SER A 103 -1.58 9.45 14.31
N ALA A 104 -1.54 8.21 13.81
CA ALA A 104 -0.69 7.14 14.32
C ALA A 104 0.81 7.49 14.19
N PHE A 105 1.20 8.11 13.08
CA PHE A 105 2.55 8.58 12.85
C PHE A 105 2.98 9.66 13.85
N ARG A 106 2.12 10.63 14.14
CA ARG A 106 2.40 11.66 15.15
C ARG A 106 2.58 11.04 16.54
N ALA A 107 1.62 10.19 16.96
CA ALA A 107 1.69 9.51 18.24
C ALA A 107 2.93 8.60 18.37
N LEU A 108 3.34 7.95 17.28
CA LEU A 108 4.57 7.17 17.25
C LEU A 108 5.80 8.05 17.48
N ASN A 109 5.89 9.20 16.79
CA ASN A 109 7.04 10.10 16.92
C ASN A 109 7.09 10.78 18.29
N GLU A 110 5.95 11.08 18.91
CA GLU A 110 5.89 11.56 20.29
C GLU A 110 6.48 10.54 21.27
N ARG A 111 6.12 9.24 21.10
CA ARG A 111 6.71 8.15 21.90
C ARG A 111 8.21 7.98 21.67
N GLN A 112 8.69 8.11 20.42
CA GLN A 112 10.11 8.07 20.09
C GLN A 112 10.86 9.21 20.80
N MET A 113 10.36 10.42 20.72
CA MET A 113 10.97 11.58 21.39
C MET A 113 10.99 11.45 22.91
N ALA A 114 9.89 10.97 23.52
CA ALA A 114 9.81 10.72 24.95
C ALA A 114 10.80 9.64 25.44
N ALA A 115 11.17 8.72 24.53
CA ALA A 115 12.18 7.68 24.79
C ALA A 115 13.61 8.11 24.37
N GLU A 116 13.83 9.39 24.05
CA GLU A 116 15.10 9.93 23.53
C GLU A 116 15.62 9.24 22.26
N LEU A 117 14.69 8.64 21.48
CA LEU A 117 14.99 7.98 20.22
C LEU A 117 14.75 8.93 19.04
N ARG A 118 15.42 8.66 17.93
CA ARG A 118 15.26 9.44 16.70
C ARG A 118 13.86 9.25 16.11
N PRO A 119 13.10 10.33 15.84
CA PRO A 119 11.80 10.23 15.20
C PRO A 119 11.93 9.78 13.74
N PHE A 120 10.87 9.16 13.22
CA PHE A 120 10.76 8.79 11.81
C PHE A 120 10.54 10.04 10.95
N VAL A 121 11.13 10.04 9.75
CA VAL A 121 11.09 11.18 8.82
C VAL A 121 9.71 11.33 8.17
N ASN A 122 9.05 10.21 7.82
CA ASN A 122 7.75 10.20 7.17
C ASN A 122 6.96 8.91 7.51
N PRO A 123 5.62 8.92 7.30
CA PRO A 123 4.76 7.77 7.58
C PRO A 123 5.14 6.51 6.80
N ARG A 124 5.57 6.64 5.54
CA ARG A 124 6.00 5.51 4.71
C ARG A 124 7.19 4.77 5.33
N ASN A 125 8.22 5.50 5.76
CA ASN A 125 9.39 4.90 6.40
C ASN A 125 9.03 4.26 7.74
N ALA A 126 8.12 4.88 8.50
CA ALA A 126 7.62 4.34 9.75
C ALA A 126 6.84 3.02 9.52
N ALA A 127 5.97 2.98 8.51
CA ALA A 127 5.23 1.77 8.14
C ALA A 127 6.17 0.66 7.65
N ALA A 128 7.09 0.97 6.74
CA ALA A 128 8.07 0.01 6.23
C ALA A 128 8.97 -0.56 7.34
N GLY A 129 9.46 0.30 8.24
CA GLY A 129 10.26 -0.12 9.39
C GLY A 129 9.46 -0.96 10.39
N ALA A 130 8.18 -0.64 10.60
CA ALA A 130 7.30 -1.39 11.46
C ALA A 130 6.99 -2.79 10.89
N LEU A 131 6.77 -2.91 9.57
CA LEU A 131 6.43 -4.17 8.93
C LEU A 131 7.62 -5.14 8.82
N ARG A 132 8.85 -4.62 8.78
CA ARG A 132 10.09 -5.41 8.66
C ARG A 132 10.73 -5.79 10.00
N GLN A 133 9.97 -5.72 11.10
CA GLN A 133 10.47 -6.14 12.40
C GLN A 133 10.66 -7.67 12.45
N LYS A 134 11.77 -8.12 13.03
CA LYS A 134 12.02 -9.55 13.26
C LYS A 134 11.02 -10.15 14.25
N ASP A 135 10.56 -9.35 15.20
CA ASP A 135 9.53 -9.74 16.17
C ASP A 135 8.19 -9.12 15.79
N PRO A 136 7.20 -9.92 15.36
CA PRO A 136 5.87 -9.42 14.99
C PRO A 136 5.15 -8.68 16.11
N ARG A 137 5.50 -8.92 17.38
CA ARG A 137 4.92 -8.20 18.53
C ARG A 137 5.26 -6.72 18.50
N ILE A 138 6.39 -6.33 17.91
CA ILE A 138 6.74 -4.93 17.68
C ILE A 138 5.84 -4.32 16.61
N THR A 139 5.56 -5.06 15.54
CA THR A 139 4.60 -4.66 14.49
C THR A 139 3.21 -4.45 15.06
N ALA A 140 2.75 -5.36 15.93
CA ALA A 140 1.44 -5.29 16.59
C ALA A 140 1.24 -4.00 17.42
N GLN A 141 2.31 -3.40 17.92
CA GLN A 141 2.28 -2.14 18.67
C GLN A 141 2.21 -0.89 17.75
N ARG A 142 2.26 -1.08 16.45
CA ARG A 142 2.18 -0.02 15.45
C ARG A 142 0.78 -0.01 14.85
N GLU A 143 0.17 1.15 14.78
CA GLU A 143 -1.16 1.32 14.17
C GLU A 143 -1.03 1.34 12.65
N LEU A 144 -0.81 0.15 12.05
CA LEU A 144 -0.77 -0.05 10.62
C LEU A 144 -2.17 -0.35 10.09
N ALA A 145 -2.41 0.06 8.85
CA ALA A 145 -3.66 -0.18 8.14
C ALA A 145 -3.38 -0.67 6.71
N LEU A 146 -4.34 -1.36 6.12
CA LEU A 146 -4.33 -1.83 4.75
C LEU A 146 -5.27 -0.99 3.89
N TRP A 147 -4.80 -0.54 2.74
CA TRP A 147 -5.62 -0.06 1.64
C TRP A 147 -5.51 -1.05 0.48
N ALA A 148 -6.54 -1.86 0.27
CA ALA A 148 -6.58 -2.80 -0.84
C ALA A 148 -6.94 -2.07 -2.14
N TYR A 149 -6.30 -2.48 -3.25
CA TYR A 149 -6.58 -1.98 -4.60
C TYR A 149 -6.53 -3.13 -5.61
N GLN A 150 -7.15 -2.90 -6.74
CA GLN A 150 -7.23 -3.86 -7.84
C GLN A 150 -6.05 -3.73 -8.80
#